data_e2d3d9f17243af5f20d4ea08eb17614a
#
_entry.id   e2d3d9f17243af5f20d4ea08eb17614a
#
_cell.length_a   1.000
_cell.length_b   1.000
_cell.length_c   1.000
_cell.angle_alpha   90.00
_cell.angle_beta   90.00
_cell.angle_gamma   90.00
#
_symmetry.space_group_name_H-M   'P 1'
#
loop_
_entity.id
_entity.type
_entity.pdbx_description
1 polymer ?
#
loop_
_entity_poly.entity_id
_entity_poly.type
_entity_poly.pdbx_seq_one_letter_code
_entity_poly.pdbx_strand_id
1 'polypeptide(L)'
;MVEIKTDAALDAMREAGRVVARALAAAKAAADVGVTLRSLDEAAHAVIREAGATSPFLNYHPSFAPTPFPAVICASVNDTIVHGIPGGYQLRDGDLVSVDCGATLDGWTGDAAISFIVGTPRPADLLLIETAEKALAGGIAAAVAGARIGDVSHAIGSVGRSAHYGIPSGFGGHGIGREMHEDPHVPNEGRPGRGLRLRHGLALAIEPMLMAGGSDSFVVAPDGWALRTSDGSRAAHAEHTVAITDGGPRILTLP
;
A
#
# COMPACT_ATOMS: atom_id res chain seq x y z
N MET A 1 -4.09 14.16 16.02
CA MET A 1 -3.81 15.56 15.53
C MET A 1 -2.89 15.43 14.33
N VAL A 2 -3.19 16.08 13.23
CA VAL A 2 -2.38 15.98 11.99
C VAL A 2 -1.05 16.70 12.20
N GLU A 3 0.07 16.01 12.03
CA GLU A 3 1.41 16.58 12.10
C GLU A 3 1.84 17.16 10.75
N ILE A 4 2.40 18.37 10.78
CA ILE A 4 2.99 19.03 9.60
C ILE A 4 4.50 18.86 9.69
N LYS A 5 5.06 18.13 8.74
CA LYS A 5 6.47 17.83 8.64
C LYS A 5 7.26 19.01 8.06
N THR A 6 8.46 19.25 8.58
CA THR A 6 9.42 20.17 7.96
C THR A 6 10.02 19.54 6.70
N ASP A 7 10.65 20.33 5.82
CA ASP A 7 11.35 19.80 4.65
C ASP A 7 12.43 18.79 5.03
N ALA A 8 13.17 19.06 6.12
CA ALA A 8 14.17 18.11 6.63
C ALA A 8 13.54 16.78 7.10
N ALA A 9 12.36 16.83 7.70
CA ALA A 9 11.61 15.62 8.07
C ALA A 9 11.14 14.84 6.81
N LEU A 10 10.64 15.55 5.79
CA LEU A 10 10.25 14.94 4.51
C LEU A 10 11.45 14.31 3.79
N ASP A 11 12.63 14.90 3.89
CA ASP A 11 13.87 14.33 3.35
C ASP A 11 14.29 13.07 4.13
N ALA A 12 14.18 13.07 5.45
CA ALA A 12 14.40 11.87 6.28
C ALA A 12 13.38 10.76 5.96
N MET A 13 12.10 11.09 5.77
CA MET A 13 11.07 10.15 5.31
C MET A 13 11.41 9.57 3.93
N ARG A 14 12.01 10.36 3.04
CA ARG A 14 12.46 9.86 1.74
C ARG A 14 13.56 8.81 1.88
N GLU A 15 14.49 8.97 2.82
CA GLU A 15 15.52 7.94 3.06
C GLU A 15 14.88 6.63 3.58
N ALA A 16 13.89 6.71 4.48
CA ALA A 16 13.09 5.54 4.86
C ALA A 16 12.35 4.93 3.66
N GLY A 17 11.75 5.77 2.82
CA GLY A 17 11.05 5.35 1.60
C GLY A 17 11.95 4.67 0.58
N ARG A 18 13.23 5.06 0.47
CA ARG A 18 14.23 4.35 -0.36
C ARG A 18 14.52 2.95 0.16
N VAL A 19 14.50 2.75 1.48
CA VAL A 19 14.62 1.40 2.07
C VAL A 19 13.42 0.56 1.66
N VAL A 20 12.19 1.12 1.75
CA VAL A 20 10.95 0.46 1.31
C VAL A 20 11.05 0.06 -0.16
N ALA A 21 11.42 0.99 -1.05
CA ALA A 21 11.53 0.70 -2.48
C ALA A 21 12.51 -0.45 -2.78
N ARG A 22 13.65 -0.49 -2.08
CA ARG A 22 14.63 -1.59 -2.21
C ARG A 22 14.11 -2.91 -1.63
N ALA A 23 13.39 -2.87 -0.51
CA ALA A 23 12.79 -4.05 0.10
C ALA A 23 11.71 -4.67 -0.81
N LEU A 24 10.84 -3.86 -1.40
CA LEU A 24 9.85 -4.30 -2.40
C LEU A 24 10.51 -4.87 -3.64
N ALA A 25 11.56 -4.24 -4.15
CA ALA A 25 12.34 -4.74 -5.28
C ALA A 25 12.98 -6.11 -4.97
N ALA A 26 13.53 -6.29 -3.76
CA ALA A 26 14.12 -7.56 -3.33
C ALA A 26 13.05 -8.66 -3.19
N ALA A 27 11.90 -8.37 -2.58
CA ALA A 27 10.78 -9.29 -2.48
C ALA A 27 10.29 -9.72 -3.88
N LYS A 28 10.09 -8.76 -4.79
CA LYS A 28 9.69 -9.05 -6.18
C LYS A 28 10.73 -9.88 -6.92
N ALA A 29 12.03 -9.59 -6.77
CA ALA A 29 13.11 -10.33 -7.41
C ALA A 29 13.23 -11.78 -6.88
N ALA A 30 12.84 -12.02 -5.63
CA ALA A 30 12.80 -13.35 -5.04
C ALA A 30 11.57 -14.17 -5.46
N ALA A 31 10.54 -13.53 -6.03
CA ALA A 31 9.29 -14.19 -6.38
C ALA A 31 9.44 -15.00 -7.68
N ASP A 32 9.31 -16.32 -7.56
CA ASP A 32 9.27 -17.26 -8.68
C ASP A 32 8.33 -18.42 -8.36
N VAL A 33 7.95 -19.19 -9.37
CA VAL A 33 7.10 -20.37 -9.21
C VAL A 33 7.76 -21.36 -8.26
N GLY A 34 7.02 -21.81 -7.24
CA GLY A 34 7.49 -22.72 -6.21
C GLY A 34 8.16 -22.06 -5.00
N VAL A 35 8.47 -20.76 -5.07
CA VAL A 35 9.03 -20.01 -3.93
C VAL A 35 7.92 -19.73 -2.92
N THR A 36 8.24 -19.76 -1.62
CA THR A 36 7.27 -19.48 -0.55
C THR A 36 7.12 -17.97 -0.31
N LEU A 37 5.96 -17.54 0.17
CA LEU A 37 5.76 -16.14 0.59
C LEU A 37 6.73 -15.74 1.72
N ARG A 38 7.09 -16.70 2.59
CA ARG A 38 8.10 -16.48 3.63
C ARG A 38 9.46 -16.08 3.06
N SER A 39 9.85 -16.64 1.92
CA SER A 39 11.11 -16.27 1.26
C SER A 39 11.10 -14.83 0.76
N LEU A 40 9.93 -14.31 0.37
CA LEU A 40 9.77 -12.89 0.00
C LEU A 40 9.94 -12.00 1.24
N ASP A 41 9.36 -12.39 2.37
CA ASP A 41 9.50 -11.70 3.65
C ASP A 41 10.97 -11.66 4.11
N GLU A 42 11.66 -12.80 4.02
CA GLU A 42 13.09 -12.90 4.35
C GLU A 42 13.96 -12.00 3.47
N ALA A 43 13.67 -11.90 2.17
CA ALA A 43 14.37 -11.02 1.24
C ALA A 43 14.17 -9.54 1.58
N ALA A 44 12.94 -9.12 1.85
CA ALA A 44 12.63 -7.76 2.28
C ALA A 44 13.28 -7.43 3.64
N HIS A 45 13.20 -8.37 4.59
CA HIS A 45 13.77 -8.21 5.93
C HIS A 45 15.30 -8.03 5.89
N ALA A 46 15.99 -8.75 4.99
CA ALA A 46 17.42 -8.57 4.81
C ALA A 46 17.78 -7.12 4.43
N VAL A 47 17.05 -6.54 3.47
CA VAL A 47 17.25 -5.15 3.02
C VAL A 47 16.99 -4.15 4.15
N ILE A 48 15.87 -4.32 4.90
CA ILE A 48 15.53 -3.45 6.02
C ILE A 48 16.64 -3.46 7.08
N ARG A 49 17.13 -4.66 7.46
CA ARG A 49 18.23 -4.82 8.42
C ARG A 49 19.55 -4.21 7.96
N GLU A 50 19.92 -4.46 6.71
CA GLU A 50 21.17 -3.93 6.12
C GLU A 50 21.17 -2.41 6.07
N ALA A 51 20.00 -1.79 5.94
CA ALA A 51 19.83 -0.35 5.99
C ALA A 51 19.87 0.22 7.42
N GLY A 52 19.93 -0.61 8.46
CA GLY A 52 19.80 -0.17 9.85
C GLY A 52 18.38 0.30 10.21
N ALA A 53 17.40 -0.04 9.37
CA ALA A 53 15.99 0.30 9.57
C ALA A 53 15.26 -0.80 10.36
N THR A 54 14.07 -0.48 10.84
CA THR A 54 13.14 -1.44 11.47
C THR A 54 11.85 -1.53 10.66
N SER A 55 11.11 -2.66 10.80
CA SER A 55 9.78 -2.78 10.20
C SER A 55 8.71 -2.28 11.16
N PRO A 56 7.84 -1.34 10.76
CA PRO A 56 6.68 -0.96 11.55
C PRO A 56 5.56 -2.01 11.51
N PHE A 57 5.64 -3.01 10.62
CA PHE A 57 4.66 -4.10 10.51
C PHE A 57 4.93 -5.21 11.53
N LEU A 58 6.20 -5.56 11.74
CA LEU A 58 6.57 -6.65 12.65
C LEU A 58 6.13 -6.34 14.08
N ASN A 59 5.30 -7.21 14.63
CA ASN A 59 4.67 -7.06 15.96
C ASN A 59 3.66 -5.90 16.05
N TYR A 60 3.23 -5.30 14.94
CA TYR A 60 2.11 -4.36 14.94
C TYR A 60 0.85 -5.04 15.47
N HIS A 61 0.20 -4.47 16.48
CA HIS A 61 -0.93 -5.10 17.15
C HIS A 61 -2.06 -4.09 17.42
N PRO A 62 -2.87 -3.77 16.40
CA PRO A 62 -4.04 -2.91 16.59
C PRO A 62 -5.15 -3.66 17.35
N SER A 63 -6.08 -2.92 17.95
CA SER A 63 -7.13 -3.47 18.82
C SER A 63 -8.08 -4.46 18.16
N PHE A 64 -8.19 -4.44 16.83
CA PHE A 64 -9.04 -5.37 16.08
C PHE A 64 -8.38 -6.73 15.81
N ALA A 65 -7.05 -6.78 15.84
CA ALA A 65 -6.31 -8.00 15.47
C ALA A 65 -6.18 -8.96 16.66
N PRO A 66 -6.37 -10.27 16.44
CA PRO A 66 -6.29 -11.27 17.52
C PRO A 66 -4.85 -11.51 18.00
N THR A 67 -3.87 -11.27 17.12
CA THR A 67 -2.42 -11.48 17.38
C THR A 67 -1.61 -10.36 16.74
N PRO A 68 -0.39 -10.08 17.23
CA PRO A 68 0.54 -9.20 16.52
C PRO A 68 0.84 -9.70 15.10
N PHE A 69 1.06 -8.77 14.16
CA PHE A 69 1.46 -9.15 12.80
C PHE A 69 2.87 -9.78 12.80
N PRO A 70 3.06 -10.98 12.23
CA PRO A 70 4.26 -11.77 12.47
C PRO A 70 5.41 -11.56 11.47
N ALA A 71 5.31 -10.57 10.55
CA ALA A 71 6.18 -10.44 9.40
C ALA A 71 6.56 -8.98 9.12
N VAL A 72 7.51 -8.75 8.20
CA VAL A 72 7.95 -7.40 7.81
C VAL A 72 7.27 -6.91 6.53
N ILE A 73 6.59 -7.80 5.80
CA ILE A 73 5.75 -7.46 4.66
C ILE A 73 4.35 -8.07 4.81
N CYS A 74 3.35 -7.46 4.16
CA CYS A 74 2.13 -8.16 3.78
C CYS A 74 2.35 -8.79 2.39
N ALA A 75 1.96 -10.05 2.21
CA ALA A 75 2.03 -10.74 0.92
C ALA A 75 0.66 -11.34 0.59
N SER A 76 -0.09 -10.63 -0.24
CA SER A 76 -1.48 -10.92 -0.57
C SER A 76 -1.56 -11.55 -1.96
N VAL A 77 -2.16 -12.75 -2.06
CA VAL A 77 -2.18 -13.54 -3.30
C VAL A 77 -3.61 -13.68 -3.81
N ASN A 78 -3.81 -13.41 -5.10
CA ASN A 78 -5.05 -13.60 -5.85
C ASN A 78 -6.25 -12.86 -5.24
N ASP A 79 -7.13 -13.56 -4.52
CA ASP A 79 -8.33 -13.03 -3.89
C ASP A 79 -8.08 -12.36 -2.52
N THR A 80 -6.86 -12.41 -2.02
CA THR A 80 -6.45 -11.63 -0.84
C THR A 80 -6.18 -10.20 -1.28
N ILE A 81 -6.91 -9.26 -0.68
CA ILE A 81 -6.84 -7.83 -1.02
C ILE A 81 -5.59 -7.22 -0.40
N VAL A 82 -5.47 -7.30 0.93
CA VAL A 82 -4.37 -6.77 1.76
C VAL A 82 -4.16 -7.62 3.01
N HIS A 83 -3.11 -7.31 3.75
CA HIS A 83 -2.75 -7.90 5.04
C HIS A 83 -2.51 -9.41 5.02
N GLY A 84 -2.19 -9.99 3.85
CA GLY A 84 -1.82 -11.39 3.75
C GLY A 84 -0.55 -11.69 4.56
N ILE A 85 -0.62 -12.67 5.48
CA ILE A 85 0.55 -13.10 6.27
C ILE A 85 1.46 -13.96 5.40
N PRO A 86 2.74 -13.62 5.19
CA PRO A 86 3.66 -14.41 4.40
C PRO A 86 4.01 -15.71 5.12
N GLY A 87 3.44 -16.81 4.62
CA GLY A 87 3.57 -18.15 5.17
C GLY A 87 4.24 -19.13 4.22
N GLY A 88 3.90 -20.43 4.38
CA GLY A 88 4.41 -21.52 3.55
C GLY A 88 3.71 -21.71 2.21
N TYR A 89 2.81 -20.80 1.78
CA TYR A 89 2.21 -20.84 0.46
C TYR A 89 3.30 -20.76 -0.61
N GLN A 90 3.33 -21.72 -1.52
CA GLN A 90 4.24 -21.74 -2.65
C GLN A 90 3.58 -21.05 -3.85
N LEU A 91 4.23 -20.03 -4.37
CA LEU A 91 3.77 -19.28 -5.53
C LEU A 91 3.59 -20.21 -6.75
N ARG A 92 2.53 -19.97 -7.50
CA ARG A 92 2.15 -20.76 -8.68
C ARG A 92 2.22 -19.89 -9.93
N ASP A 93 2.37 -20.55 -11.07
CA ASP A 93 2.29 -19.86 -12.35
C ASP A 93 0.95 -19.15 -12.52
N GLY A 94 1.02 -17.86 -12.83
CA GLY A 94 -0.13 -16.98 -12.97
C GLY A 94 -0.68 -16.39 -11.66
N ASP A 95 -0.01 -16.55 -10.52
CA ASP A 95 -0.43 -15.84 -9.29
C ASP A 95 -0.24 -14.34 -9.42
N LEU A 96 -1.29 -13.58 -9.04
CA LEU A 96 -1.21 -12.15 -8.80
C LEU A 96 -0.81 -11.95 -7.33
N VAL A 97 0.30 -11.27 -7.11
CA VAL A 97 0.84 -11.02 -5.77
C VAL A 97 0.92 -9.52 -5.53
N SER A 98 0.33 -9.07 -4.43
CA SER A 98 0.54 -7.72 -3.89
C SER A 98 1.45 -7.83 -2.68
N VAL A 99 2.57 -7.11 -2.71
CA VAL A 99 3.50 -6.99 -1.59
C VAL A 99 3.47 -5.57 -1.08
N ASP A 100 3.23 -5.42 0.21
CA ASP A 100 3.18 -4.16 0.93
C ASP A 100 4.27 -4.19 2.02
N CYS A 101 5.01 -3.08 2.16
CA CYS A 101 6.18 -3.00 3.02
C CYS A 101 6.39 -1.61 3.59
N GLY A 102 6.48 -1.53 4.91
CA GLY A 102 6.90 -0.35 5.63
C GLY A 102 8.34 -0.46 6.17
N ALA A 103 9.02 0.67 6.28
CA ALA A 103 10.31 0.77 6.95
C ALA A 103 10.42 2.07 7.76
N THR A 104 10.97 1.97 8.96
CA THR A 104 11.29 3.09 9.84
C THR A 104 12.81 3.24 9.95
N LEU A 105 13.33 4.40 9.53
CA LEU A 105 14.74 4.77 9.61
C LEU A 105 14.87 6.10 10.36
N ASP A 106 15.72 6.14 11.37
CA ASP A 106 15.96 7.33 12.20
C ASP A 106 14.67 7.95 12.77
N GLY A 107 13.67 7.09 13.07
CA GLY A 107 12.38 7.48 13.64
C GLY A 107 11.42 8.12 12.64
N TRP A 108 11.63 7.94 11.32
CA TRP A 108 10.72 8.32 10.25
C TRP A 108 10.32 7.10 9.42
N THR A 109 9.04 7.02 9.05
CA THR A 109 8.47 5.87 8.39
C THR A 109 8.10 6.19 6.94
N GLY A 110 8.34 5.23 6.06
CA GLY A 110 7.79 5.18 4.71
C GLY A 110 7.02 3.87 4.52
N ASP A 111 6.04 3.88 3.62
CA ASP A 111 5.14 2.78 3.31
C ASP A 111 4.82 2.75 1.82
N ALA A 112 4.80 1.56 1.21
CA ALA A 112 4.45 1.39 -0.19
C ALA A 112 4.09 -0.06 -0.53
N ALA A 113 3.25 -0.22 -1.57
CA ALA A 113 2.88 -1.53 -2.10
C ALA A 113 3.00 -1.61 -3.61
N ILE A 114 3.32 -2.80 -4.09
CA ILE A 114 3.36 -3.15 -5.52
C ILE A 114 2.59 -4.43 -5.78
N SER A 115 1.99 -4.51 -6.97
CA SER A 115 1.39 -5.76 -7.48
C SER A 115 2.13 -6.26 -8.70
N PHE A 116 2.27 -7.57 -8.84
CA PHE A 116 2.93 -8.20 -9.99
C PHE A 116 2.40 -9.63 -10.22
N ILE A 117 2.74 -10.20 -11.35
CA ILE A 117 2.39 -11.59 -11.70
C ILE A 117 3.62 -12.46 -11.59
N VAL A 118 3.45 -13.66 -11.04
CA VAL A 118 4.45 -14.73 -11.03
C VAL A 118 4.24 -15.65 -12.23
N GLY A 119 5.28 -15.83 -13.06
CA GLY A 119 5.17 -16.67 -14.26
C GLY A 119 4.31 -16.05 -15.36
N THR A 120 3.34 -16.80 -15.88
CA THR A 120 2.54 -16.43 -17.07
C THR A 120 1.39 -15.48 -16.72
N PRO A 121 1.37 -14.24 -17.21
CA PRO A 121 0.31 -13.28 -16.88
C PRO A 121 -0.99 -13.57 -17.63
N ARG A 122 -2.13 -13.34 -16.97
CA ARG A 122 -3.44 -13.25 -17.63
C ARG A 122 -3.73 -11.79 -17.99
N PRO A 123 -4.25 -11.48 -19.19
CA PRO A 123 -4.53 -10.10 -19.59
C PRO A 123 -5.42 -9.33 -18.61
N ALA A 124 -6.42 -10.00 -18.02
CA ALA A 124 -7.31 -9.38 -17.04
C ALA A 124 -6.57 -8.95 -15.75
N ASP A 125 -5.57 -9.72 -15.32
CA ASP A 125 -4.78 -9.39 -14.12
C ASP A 125 -3.83 -8.22 -14.38
N LEU A 126 -3.21 -8.18 -15.57
CA LEU A 126 -2.39 -7.04 -15.98
C LEU A 126 -3.22 -5.75 -16.04
N LEU A 127 -4.45 -5.82 -16.56
CA LEU A 127 -5.37 -4.68 -16.62
C LEU A 127 -5.77 -4.23 -15.20
N LEU A 128 -6.01 -5.17 -14.27
CA LEU A 128 -6.34 -4.86 -12.88
C LEU A 128 -5.19 -4.12 -12.20
N ILE A 129 -3.95 -4.63 -12.33
CA ILE A 129 -2.74 -3.99 -11.80
C ILE A 129 -2.56 -2.59 -12.40
N GLU A 130 -2.59 -2.48 -13.73
CA GLU A 130 -2.47 -1.20 -14.44
C GLU A 130 -3.53 -0.18 -13.98
N THR A 131 -4.76 -0.65 -13.71
CA THR A 131 -5.82 0.23 -13.23
C THR A 131 -5.58 0.68 -11.80
N ALA A 132 -5.06 -0.18 -10.92
CA ALA A 132 -4.67 0.21 -9.55
C ALA A 132 -3.54 1.25 -9.57
N GLU A 133 -2.53 1.06 -10.43
CA GLU A 133 -1.44 2.01 -10.64
C GLU A 133 -1.95 3.37 -11.21
N LYS A 134 -2.89 3.33 -12.15
CA LYS A 134 -3.56 4.54 -12.67
C LYS A 134 -4.38 5.25 -11.60
N ALA A 135 -5.07 4.51 -10.74
CA ALA A 135 -5.82 5.08 -9.63
C ALA A 135 -4.88 5.77 -8.63
N LEU A 136 -3.74 5.12 -8.31
CA LEU A 136 -2.69 5.70 -7.49
C LEU A 136 -2.12 6.98 -8.11
N ALA A 137 -1.75 6.96 -9.38
CA ALA A 137 -1.23 8.12 -10.09
C ALA A 137 -2.24 9.28 -10.12
N GLY A 138 -3.53 8.98 -10.31
CA GLY A 138 -4.62 9.96 -10.25
C GLY A 138 -4.76 10.58 -8.85
N GLY A 139 -4.71 9.76 -7.80
CA GLY A 139 -4.72 10.21 -6.41
C GLY A 139 -3.53 11.10 -6.08
N ILE A 140 -2.32 10.69 -6.49
CA ILE A 140 -1.10 11.49 -6.32
C ILE A 140 -1.22 12.84 -7.04
N ALA A 141 -1.67 12.85 -8.30
CA ALA A 141 -1.81 14.09 -9.07
C ALA A 141 -2.82 15.05 -8.43
N ALA A 142 -3.86 14.55 -7.76
CA ALA A 142 -4.84 15.37 -7.03
C ALA A 142 -4.33 15.84 -5.65
N ALA A 143 -3.24 15.26 -5.14
CA ALA A 143 -2.69 15.55 -3.81
C ALA A 143 -1.82 16.82 -3.81
N VAL A 144 -2.38 17.95 -4.19
CA VAL A 144 -1.70 19.26 -4.27
C VAL A 144 -2.07 20.16 -3.10
N ALA A 145 -1.18 21.10 -2.75
CA ALA A 145 -1.46 22.09 -1.71
C ALA A 145 -2.71 22.91 -2.07
N GLY A 146 -3.64 23.03 -1.13
CA GLY A 146 -4.93 23.71 -1.33
C GLY A 146 -6.09 22.79 -1.69
N ALA A 147 -5.86 21.64 -2.28
CA ALA A 147 -6.86 20.58 -2.48
C ALA A 147 -7.32 19.97 -1.14
N ARG A 148 -8.22 19.04 -1.19
CA ARG A 148 -8.75 18.33 -0.02
C ARG A 148 -8.62 16.81 -0.16
N ILE A 149 -8.65 16.09 0.94
CA ILE A 149 -8.64 14.60 0.93
C ILE A 149 -9.69 14.04 -0.02
N GLY A 150 -10.91 14.61 -0.04
CA GLY A 150 -11.97 14.17 -0.94
C GLY A 150 -11.67 14.33 -2.43
N ASP A 151 -10.75 15.23 -2.81
CA ASP A 151 -10.29 15.36 -4.19
C ASP A 151 -9.39 14.19 -4.58
N VAL A 152 -8.48 13.78 -3.67
CA VAL A 152 -7.64 12.60 -3.82
C VAL A 152 -8.50 11.33 -3.90
N SER A 153 -9.40 11.15 -2.94
CA SER A 153 -10.31 10.00 -2.86
C SER A 153 -11.20 9.88 -4.11
N HIS A 154 -11.70 11.02 -4.61
CA HIS A 154 -12.53 11.05 -5.83
C HIS A 154 -11.72 10.65 -7.07
N ALA A 155 -10.48 11.12 -7.18
CA ALA A 155 -9.60 10.76 -8.30
C ALA A 155 -9.32 9.26 -8.34
N ILE A 156 -9.03 8.66 -7.18
CA ILE A 156 -8.83 7.21 -7.04
C ILE A 156 -10.10 6.44 -7.43
N GLY A 157 -11.22 6.75 -6.77
CA GLY A 157 -12.48 6.04 -6.94
C GLY A 157 -13.02 6.13 -8.36
N SER A 158 -12.86 7.29 -9.03
CA SER A 158 -13.30 7.48 -10.40
C SER A 158 -12.60 6.53 -11.38
N VAL A 159 -11.30 6.26 -11.19
CA VAL A 159 -10.56 5.32 -12.04
C VAL A 159 -11.07 3.90 -11.82
N GLY A 160 -11.16 3.43 -10.57
CA GLY A 160 -11.63 2.07 -10.26
C GLY A 160 -13.07 1.82 -10.73
N ARG A 161 -13.97 2.77 -10.47
CA ARG A 161 -15.39 2.65 -10.87
C ARG A 161 -15.60 2.71 -12.38
N SER A 162 -14.81 3.53 -13.10
CA SER A 162 -14.88 3.56 -14.57
C SER A 162 -14.44 2.23 -15.21
N ALA A 163 -13.59 1.48 -14.53
CA ALA A 163 -13.17 0.14 -14.92
C ALA A 163 -14.10 -0.97 -14.37
N HIS A 164 -15.19 -0.62 -13.68
CA HIS A 164 -16.14 -1.54 -13.05
C HIS A 164 -15.53 -2.44 -11.95
N TYR A 165 -14.45 -2.00 -11.30
CA TYR A 165 -13.84 -2.72 -10.19
C TYR A 165 -14.48 -2.36 -8.86
N GLY A 166 -14.50 -3.33 -7.93
CA GLY A 166 -14.88 -3.13 -6.55
C GLY A 166 -13.79 -2.37 -5.78
N ILE A 167 -14.21 -1.60 -4.78
CA ILE A 167 -13.34 -0.86 -3.87
C ILE A 167 -13.76 -1.21 -2.45
N PRO A 168 -12.90 -1.84 -1.62
CA PRO A 168 -13.29 -2.25 -0.28
C PRO A 168 -13.59 -1.03 0.59
N SER A 169 -14.80 -0.98 1.15
CA SER A 169 -15.23 0.15 1.97
C SER A 169 -14.53 0.14 3.34
N GLY A 170 -14.20 1.33 3.85
CA GLY A 170 -13.57 1.50 5.16
C GLY A 170 -12.06 1.30 5.20
N PHE A 171 -11.46 0.90 4.08
CA PHE A 171 -10.01 0.84 3.87
C PHE A 171 -9.54 1.95 2.95
N GLY A 172 -8.25 2.26 3.03
CA GLY A 172 -7.63 3.33 2.27
C GLY A 172 -6.44 3.90 3.02
N GLY A 173 -5.81 4.90 2.42
CA GLY A 173 -4.60 5.53 2.91
C GLY A 173 -4.76 6.29 4.21
N HIS A 174 -3.64 6.80 4.66
CA HIS A 174 -3.53 7.45 5.97
C HIS A 174 -2.42 8.51 5.99
N GLY A 175 -2.41 9.34 7.01
CA GLY A 175 -1.22 10.11 7.33
C GLY A 175 -0.09 9.19 7.77
N ILE A 176 1.15 9.60 7.53
CA ILE A 176 2.33 8.82 7.88
C ILE A 176 3.47 9.75 8.32
N GLY A 177 4.34 9.31 9.21
CA GLY A 177 5.44 10.11 9.69
C GLY A 177 6.28 9.41 10.73
N ARG A 178 6.12 9.74 12.00
CA ARG A 178 6.76 9.05 13.12
C ARG A 178 6.14 7.68 13.35
N GLU A 179 4.81 7.63 13.18
CA GLU A 179 4.05 6.39 13.23
C GLU A 179 3.68 5.97 11.81
N MET A 180 3.45 4.67 11.62
CA MET A 180 2.97 4.13 10.35
C MET A 180 1.59 4.70 10.02
N HIS A 181 0.66 4.67 10.97
CA HIS A 181 -0.68 5.19 10.80
C HIS A 181 -0.88 6.46 11.63
N GLU A 182 -0.97 7.60 10.95
CA GLU A 182 -1.32 8.90 11.51
C GLU A 182 -2.64 9.41 10.88
N ASP A 183 -3.22 10.45 11.48
CA ASP A 183 -4.26 11.23 10.81
C ASP A 183 -3.67 12.00 9.60
N PRO A 184 -4.45 12.23 8.53
CA PRO A 184 -5.85 11.85 8.33
C PRO A 184 -6.01 10.49 7.65
N HIS A 185 -7.21 9.90 7.77
CA HIS A 185 -7.62 8.83 6.86
C HIS A 185 -7.82 9.36 5.44
N VAL A 186 -7.39 8.60 4.42
CA VAL A 186 -7.47 8.91 2.98
C VAL A 186 -8.29 7.82 2.27
N PRO A 187 -9.62 7.90 2.28
CA PRO A 187 -10.46 6.89 1.64
C PRO A 187 -10.19 6.77 0.14
N ASN A 188 -10.38 5.57 -0.42
CA ASN A 188 -10.28 5.34 -1.85
C ASN A 188 -11.50 5.82 -2.66
N GLU A 189 -12.55 6.30 -1.97
CA GLU A 189 -13.70 6.98 -2.57
C GLU A 189 -14.07 8.21 -1.75
N GLY A 190 -14.49 9.28 -2.44
CA GLY A 190 -14.85 10.52 -1.76
C GLY A 190 -15.54 11.52 -2.67
N ARG A 191 -15.97 12.65 -2.05
CA ARG A 191 -16.60 13.76 -2.76
C ARG A 191 -15.60 14.89 -2.91
N PRO A 192 -15.41 15.46 -4.13
CA PRO A 192 -14.55 16.61 -4.35
C PRO A 192 -14.88 17.78 -3.40
N GLY A 193 -13.84 18.47 -2.97
CA GLY A 193 -13.96 19.65 -2.09
C GLY A 193 -14.31 19.31 -0.64
N ARG A 194 -14.25 18.04 -0.20
CA ARG A 194 -14.55 17.62 1.17
C ARG A 194 -13.31 17.12 1.91
N GLY A 195 -13.42 17.07 3.22
CA GLY A 195 -12.36 16.58 4.11
C GLY A 195 -11.28 17.61 4.42
N LEU A 196 -10.18 17.15 5.00
CA LEU A 196 -9.04 17.96 5.40
C LEU A 196 -8.43 18.67 4.19
N ARG A 197 -8.09 19.96 4.35
CA ARG A 197 -7.36 20.72 3.33
C ARG A 197 -5.89 20.32 3.35
N LEU A 198 -5.36 19.95 2.20
CA LEU A 198 -3.96 19.60 2.00
C LEU A 198 -3.10 20.86 2.04
N ARG A 199 -1.95 20.77 2.68
CA ARG A 199 -0.98 21.86 2.79
C ARG A 199 0.44 21.28 2.80
N HIS A 200 1.38 22.12 2.47
CA HIS A 200 2.80 21.80 2.55
C HIS A 200 3.15 21.14 3.90
N GLY A 201 3.95 20.07 3.86
CA GLY A 201 4.38 19.33 5.04
C GLY A 201 3.47 18.18 5.46
N LEU A 202 2.32 17.98 4.83
CA LEU A 202 1.57 16.73 4.99
C LEU A 202 2.28 15.59 4.26
N ALA A 203 2.34 14.42 4.90
CA ALA A 203 2.75 13.17 4.28
C ALA A 203 1.62 12.14 4.40
N LEU A 204 1.29 11.49 3.29
CA LEU A 204 0.17 10.57 3.17
C LEU A 204 0.63 9.27 2.51
N ALA A 205 0.17 8.14 3.01
CA ALA A 205 0.07 6.91 2.24
C ALA A 205 -1.17 7.04 1.35
N ILE A 206 -1.02 6.82 0.05
CA ILE A 206 -2.11 6.79 -0.93
C ILE A 206 -2.09 5.39 -1.53
N GLU A 207 -3.16 4.61 -1.28
CA GLU A 207 -3.14 3.16 -1.44
C GLU A 207 -4.45 2.60 -2.03
N PRO A 208 -4.72 2.79 -3.32
CA PRO A 208 -5.86 2.15 -3.96
C PRO A 208 -5.79 0.62 -3.91
N MET A 209 -6.92 0.02 -3.56
CA MET A 209 -7.19 -1.40 -3.61
C MET A 209 -8.36 -1.64 -4.55
N LEU A 210 -8.18 -2.48 -5.57
CA LEU A 210 -9.21 -2.78 -6.57
C LEU A 210 -9.52 -4.28 -6.61
N MET A 211 -10.80 -4.63 -6.72
CA MET A 211 -11.31 -6.01 -6.77
C MET A 211 -11.97 -6.28 -8.11
N ALA A 212 -11.50 -7.32 -8.82
CA ALA A 212 -11.89 -7.62 -10.20
C ALA A 212 -13.37 -7.95 -10.38
N GLY A 213 -14.05 -8.49 -9.35
CA GLY A 213 -15.45 -8.88 -9.41
C GLY A 213 -16.46 -7.72 -9.37
N GLY A 214 -16.01 -6.49 -9.12
CA GLY A 214 -16.86 -5.31 -9.05
C GLY A 214 -17.65 -5.16 -7.74
N SER A 215 -17.68 -6.18 -6.88
CA SER A 215 -18.25 -6.11 -5.54
C SER A 215 -17.32 -5.41 -4.57
N ASP A 216 -17.86 -4.58 -3.66
CA ASP A 216 -17.12 -3.92 -2.59
C ASP A 216 -17.02 -4.79 -1.33
N SER A 217 -17.67 -5.95 -1.34
CA SER A 217 -17.74 -6.83 -0.18
C SER A 217 -16.46 -7.66 -0.02
N PHE A 218 -16.02 -7.77 1.21
CA PHE A 218 -14.87 -8.58 1.60
C PHE A 218 -15.18 -9.39 2.87
N VAL A 219 -14.33 -10.34 3.16
CA VAL A 219 -14.34 -11.14 4.39
C VAL A 219 -12.98 -11.09 5.05
N VAL A 220 -12.96 -11.14 6.38
CA VAL A 220 -11.72 -11.30 7.15
C VAL A 220 -11.40 -12.78 7.22
N ALA A 221 -10.18 -13.16 6.88
CA ALA A 221 -9.74 -14.55 6.96
C ALA A 221 -9.65 -15.04 8.41
N PRO A 222 -9.63 -16.36 8.65
CA PRO A 222 -9.57 -16.92 10.01
C PRO A 222 -8.33 -16.52 10.82
N ASP A 223 -7.26 -16.04 10.15
CA ASP A 223 -6.06 -15.50 10.80
C ASP A 223 -6.32 -14.15 11.48
N GLY A 224 -7.47 -13.51 11.20
CA GLY A 224 -7.87 -12.21 11.74
C GLY A 224 -7.16 -11.02 11.10
N TRP A 225 -6.35 -11.23 10.06
CA TRP A 225 -5.58 -10.21 9.36
C TRP A 225 -5.97 -10.06 7.89
N ALA A 226 -5.82 -11.13 7.12
CA ALA A 226 -6.00 -11.06 5.68
C ALA A 226 -7.45 -10.72 5.31
N LEU A 227 -7.61 -9.73 4.44
CA LEU A 227 -8.88 -9.38 3.83
C LEU A 227 -8.99 -10.07 2.47
N ARG A 228 -10.10 -10.75 2.22
CA ARG A 228 -10.34 -11.46 0.96
C ARG A 228 -11.62 -10.97 0.30
N THR A 229 -11.62 -10.92 -1.02
CA THR A 229 -12.85 -10.64 -1.77
C THR A 229 -13.92 -11.67 -1.44
N SER A 230 -15.18 -11.23 -1.26
CA SER A 230 -16.25 -12.14 -0.89
C SER A 230 -16.69 -13.09 -2.02
N ASP A 231 -16.37 -12.73 -3.26
CA ASP A 231 -16.72 -13.46 -4.48
C ASP A 231 -15.54 -14.31 -5.04
N GLY A 232 -14.39 -14.31 -4.37
CA GLY A 232 -13.19 -15.02 -4.82
C GLY A 232 -12.50 -14.39 -6.02
N SER A 233 -12.91 -13.18 -6.44
CA SER A 233 -12.26 -12.45 -7.51
C SER A 233 -10.88 -11.96 -7.07
N ARG A 234 -9.98 -11.70 -8.05
CA ARG A 234 -8.64 -11.21 -7.76
C ARG A 234 -8.67 -9.74 -7.35
N ALA A 235 -7.67 -9.35 -6.57
CA ALA A 235 -7.45 -7.98 -6.14
C ALA A 235 -6.03 -7.52 -6.45
N ALA A 236 -5.86 -6.21 -6.64
CA ALA A 236 -4.57 -5.55 -6.77
C ALA A 236 -4.50 -4.35 -5.82
N HIS A 237 -3.32 -4.14 -5.27
CA HIS A 237 -2.99 -3.04 -4.36
C HIS A 237 -1.76 -2.32 -4.91
N ALA A 238 -1.82 -1.00 -4.94
CA ALA A 238 -0.69 -0.15 -5.30
C ALA A 238 -0.61 1.01 -4.31
N GLU A 239 0.60 1.39 -3.88
CA GLU A 239 0.75 2.40 -2.84
C GLU A 239 2.06 3.16 -2.95
N HIS A 240 2.01 4.43 -2.55
CA HIS A 240 3.16 5.25 -2.26
C HIS A 240 2.95 6.18 -1.07
N THR A 241 4.03 6.43 -0.31
CA THR A 241 4.11 7.59 0.59
C THR A 241 4.38 8.84 -0.23
N VAL A 242 3.53 9.86 -0.05
CA VAL A 242 3.53 11.10 -0.82
C VAL A 242 3.57 12.30 0.10
N ALA A 243 4.55 13.18 -0.08
CA ALA A 243 4.61 14.48 0.58
C ALA A 243 3.88 15.55 -0.24
N ILE A 244 3.06 16.35 0.44
CA ILE A 244 2.45 17.54 -0.15
C ILE A 244 3.46 18.68 -0.06
N THR A 245 3.85 19.24 -1.20
CA THR A 245 4.78 20.38 -1.25
C THR A 245 4.21 21.53 -2.08
N ASP A 246 4.79 22.72 -1.95
CA ASP A 246 4.37 23.88 -2.76
C ASP A 246 4.69 23.70 -4.25
N GLY A 247 5.68 22.85 -4.56
CA GLY A 247 6.04 22.45 -5.93
C GLY A 247 5.19 21.29 -6.49
N GLY A 248 4.18 20.81 -5.75
CA GLY A 248 3.35 19.66 -6.09
C GLY A 248 3.65 18.43 -5.22
N PRO A 249 2.94 17.31 -5.45
CA PRO A 249 3.16 16.08 -4.70
C PRO A 249 4.55 15.48 -5.00
N ARG A 250 5.25 15.05 -3.94
CA ARG A 250 6.54 14.38 -4.04
C ARG A 250 6.42 12.95 -3.52
N ILE A 251 6.64 11.97 -4.38
CA ILE A 251 6.68 10.56 -3.96
C ILE A 251 7.98 10.34 -3.17
N LEU A 252 7.87 9.78 -1.97
CA LEU A 252 9.01 9.52 -1.08
C LEU A 252 9.54 8.09 -1.19
N THR A 253 8.76 7.15 -1.74
CA THR A 253 9.04 5.71 -1.81
C THR A 253 9.50 5.28 -3.21
N LEU A 254 10.33 6.08 -3.84
CA LEU A 254 11.06 5.74 -5.06
C LEU A 254 12.53 5.45 -4.75
N PRO A 255 13.22 4.60 -5.57
CA PRO A 255 14.64 4.27 -5.40
C PRO A 255 15.58 5.48 -5.34
#